data_02f36c7343b9a08f9ba05a7ffd2fa60f
#
_entry.id   02f36c7343b9a08f9ba05a7ffd2fa60f
#
_cell.length_a   1.000
_cell.length_b   1.000
_cell.length_c   1.000
_cell.angle_alpha   90.00
_cell.angle_beta   90.00
_cell.angle_gamma   90.00
#
_symmetry.space_group_name_H-M   'P 1'
#
loop_
_entity.id
_entity.type
_entity.pdbx_description
1 polymer ?
#
loop_
_entity_poly.entity_id
_entity_poly.type
_entity_poly.pdbx_seq_one_letter_code
_entity_poly.pdbx_strand_id
1 'polypeptide(L)'
;MTLKTNIGNDSFDSCMMNASGVWCSTVDELEALVKSKAATFVTKTATLAPREGNPLPRVHHFGPNSINSSGLPNEGIDYYLEALANFEATHPNRAFFLSVTELA
;
A
#
# COMPACT_ATOMS: atom_id res chain seq x y z
N MET A 1 20.33 3.26 19.92
CA MET A 1 19.17 4.03 19.43
C MET A 1 18.15 3.07 18.82
N THR A 2 16.90 3.26 19.14
CA THR A 2 15.82 2.47 18.56
C THR A 2 14.92 3.37 17.69
N LEU A 3 14.43 2.84 16.57
CA LEU A 3 13.46 3.52 15.72
C LEU A 3 12.04 3.01 15.97
N LYS A 4 11.82 2.29 17.07
CA LYS A 4 10.49 1.79 17.45
C LYS A 4 9.49 2.92 17.50
N THR A 5 8.29 2.66 17.00
CA THR A 5 7.23 3.65 16.85
C THR A 5 5.91 3.06 17.30
N ASN A 6 5.06 3.87 17.92
CA ASN A 6 3.71 3.48 18.30
C ASN A 6 2.71 4.31 17.53
N ILE A 7 1.67 3.66 17.02
CA ILE A 7 0.52 4.32 16.41
C ILE A 7 -0.72 3.75 17.09
N GLY A 8 -1.41 4.57 17.87
CA GLY A 8 -2.50 4.07 18.69
C GLY A 8 -2.00 3.02 19.68
N ASN A 9 -2.61 1.86 19.66
CA ASN A 9 -2.24 0.73 20.53
C ASN A 9 -1.25 -0.24 19.86
N ASP A 10 -0.84 0.03 18.62
CA ASP A 10 0.06 -0.84 17.88
C ASP A 10 1.50 -0.36 17.97
N SER A 11 2.42 -1.30 18.13
CA SER A 11 3.86 -1.04 18.17
C SER A 11 4.52 -1.57 16.91
N PHE A 12 5.47 -0.78 16.40
CA PHE A 12 6.22 -1.12 15.18
C PHE A 12 7.72 -1.09 15.46
N ASP A 13 8.46 -2.00 14.84
CA ASP A 13 9.90 -2.14 15.07
C ASP A 13 10.72 -0.99 14.49
N SER A 14 10.16 -0.21 13.57
CA SER A 14 10.81 0.98 13.03
C SER A 14 9.76 2.03 12.65
N CYS A 15 10.24 3.19 12.21
CA CYS A 15 9.39 4.28 11.77
C CYS A 15 9.26 4.36 10.23
N MET A 16 9.72 3.35 9.51
CA MET A 16 9.73 3.36 8.04
C MET A 16 8.66 2.46 7.47
N MET A 17 7.90 2.99 6.51
CA MET A 17 6.92 2.23 5.74
C MET A 17 6.79 2.83 4.34
N ASN A 18 6.12 2.12 3.44
CA ASN A 18 5.82 2.66 2.11
C ASN A 18 4.70 3.71 2.17
N ALA A 19 4.52 4.42 1.09
CA ALA A 19 3.34 5.25 0.86
C ALA A 19 2.38 4.53 -0.08
N SER A 20 1.08 4.87 0.00
CA SER A 20 0.03 4.25 -0.81
C SER A 20 0.06 4.76 -2.26
N GLY A 21 1.09 4.40 -2.99
CA GLY A 21 1.30 4.83 -4.37
C GLY A 21 1.76 3.69 -5.26
N VAL A 22 3.06 3.67 -5.56
CA VAL A 22 3.66 2.60 -6.35
C VAL A 22 4.09 1.43 -5.47
N TRP A 23 4.22 0.24 -6.07
CA TRP A 23 4.76 -0.96 -5.44
C TRP A 23 3.96 -1.47 -4.24
N CYS A 24 2.64 -1.33 -4.30
CA CYS A 24 1.74 -1.83 -3.26
C CYS A 24 0.36 -2.25 -3.81
N SER A 25 0.31 -2.54 -5.12
CA SER A 25 -0.93 -2.85 -5.81
C SER A 25 -1.28 -4.33 -5.83
N THR A 26 -0.29 -5.21 -5.73
CA THR A 26 -0.48 -6.67 -5.80
C THR A 26 0.02 -7.36 -4.55
N VAL A 27 -0.46 -8.59 -4.33
CA VAL A 27 0.00 -9.42 -3.20
C VAL A 27 1.51 -9.63 -3.24
N ASP A 28 2.08 -9.85 -4.44
CA ASP A 28 3.53 -10.05 -4.58
C ASP A 28 4.32 -8.82 -4.13
N GLU A 29 3.85 -7.62 -4.49
CA GLU A 29 4.48 -6.38 -4.06
C GLU A 29 4.35 -6.19 -2.54
N LEU A 30 3.18 -6.47 -1.98
CA LEU A 30 2.97 -6.39 -0.53
C LEU A 30 3.84 -7.41 0.21
N GLU A 31 3.99 -8.60 -0.33
CA GLU A 31 4.85 -9.63 0.26
C GLU A 31 6.31 -9.18 0.28
N ALA A 32 6.77 -8.53 -0.77
CA ALA A 32 8.12 -7.95 -0.79
C ALA A 32 8.32 -6.92 0.31
N LEU A 33 7.30 -6.09 0.58
CA LEU A 33 7.33 -5.13 1.68
C LEU A 33 7.38 -5.82 3.04
N VAL A 34 6.61 -6.89 3.23
CA VAL A 34 6.62 -7.66 4.48
C VAL A 34 7.99 -8.27 4.75
N LYS A 35 8.67 -8.73 3.70
CA LYS A 35 10.01 -9.33 3.82
C LYS A 35 11.12 -8.29 3.95
N SER A 36 10.84 -7.03 3.68
CA SER A 36 11.81 -5.95 3.78
C SER A 36 12.02 -5.53 5.24
N LYS A 37 12.87 -4.52 5.45
CA LYS A 37 13.06 -3.92 6.78
C LYS A 37 12.00 -2.88 7.13
N ALA A 38 11.00 -2.68 6.29
CA ALA A 38 9.88 -1.80 6.62
C ALA A 38 9.12 -2.35 7.83
N ALA A 39 8.67 -1.46 8.69
CA ALA A 39 7.95 -1.85 9.90
C ALA A 39 6.57 -2.43 9.58
N THR A 40 5.94 -1.91 8.55
CA THR A 40 4.61 -2.30 8.09
C THR A 40 4.44 -1.86 6.64
N PHE A 41 3.26 -2.07 6.10
CA PHE A 41 2.90 -1.54 4.78
C PHE A 41 1.52 -0.90 4.80
N VAL A 42 1.26 -0.07 3.78
CA VAL A 42 -0.07 0.38 3.40
C VAL A 42 -0.35 -0.09 1.98
N THR A 43 -1.57 -0.54 1.73
CA THR A 43 -1.98 -1.00 0.40
C THR A 43 -2.16 0.15 -0.57
N LYS A 44 -2.19 -0.17 -1.87
CA LYS A 44 -2.71 0.76 -2.87
C LYS A 44 -4.11 1.20 -2.46
N THR A 45 -4.42 2.48 -2.68
CA THR A 45 -5.74 2.99 -2.35
C THR A 45 -6.80 2.24 -3.12
N ALA A 46 -7.67 1.55 -2.40
CA ALA A 46 -8.68 0.67 -2.96
C ALA A 46 -9.99 1.41 -3.19
N THR A 47 -10.62 1.12 -4.30
CA THR A 47 -12.01 1.49 -4.59
C THR A 47 -12.90 0.26 -4.46
N LEU A 48 -14.21 0.44 -4.42
CA LEU A 48 -15.14 -0.68 -4.28
C LEU A 48 -14.94 -1.72 -5.38
N ALA A 49 -14.87 -1.28 -6.62
CA ALA A 49 -14.59 -2.13 -7.78
C ALA A 49 -13.14 -1.96 -8.26
N PRO A 50 -12.54 -2.98 -8.89
CA PRO A 50 -11.22 -2.83 -9.51
C PRO A 50 -11.20 -1.73 -10.56
N ARG A 51 -10.06 -1.06 -10.71
CA ARG A 51 -9.85 0.01 -11.70
C ARG A 51 -8.56 -0.23 -12.47
N GLU A 52 -8.62 -0.09 -13.78
CA GLU A 52 -7.43 -0.16 -14.62
C GLU A 52 -6.62 1.14 -14.58
N GLY A 53 -7.26 2.23 -14.20
CA GLY A 53 -6.69 3.56 -14.25
C GLY A 53 -6.89 4.23 -15.61
N ASN A 54 -6.25 5.37 -15.78
CA ASN A 54 -6.38 6.15 -17.00
C ASN A 54 -5.59 5.52 -18.17
N PRO A 55 -5.93 5.86 -19.43
CA PRO A 55 -5.15 5.40 -20.58
C PRO A 55 -3.68 5.84 -20.51
N LEU A 56 -2.79 5.03 -21.09
CA LEU A 56 -1.38 5.37 -21.22
C LEU A 56 -1.17 6.36 -22.37
N PRO A 57 -0.17 7.25 -22.30
CA PRO A 57 0.79 7.44 -21.21
C PRO A 57 0.17 8.23 -20.06
N ARG A 58 0.56 7.90 -18.81
CA ARG A 58 0.01 8.57 -17.63
C ARG A 58 1.06 9.03 -16.64
N VAL A 59 2.32 8.96 -17.01
CA VAL A 59 3.44 9.52 -16.25
C VAL A 59 4.35 10.26 -17.22
N HIS A 60 4.72 11.49 -16.87
CA HIS A 60 5.65 12.30 -17.66
C HIS A 60 6.71 12.90 -16.76
N HIS A 61 7.97 12.78 -17.19
CA HIS A 61 9.12 13.34 -16.51
C HIS A 61 9.65 14.54 -17.29
N PHE A 62 9.96 15.63 -16.60
CA PHE A 62 10.55 16.83 -17.21
C PHE A 62 11.59 17.40 -16.23
N GLY A 63 12.86 17.27 -16.59
CA GLY A 63 13.97 17.61 -15.68
C GLY A 63 13.87 16.79 -14.39
N PRO A 64 14.01 17.42 -13.22
CA PRO A 64 13.86 16.71 -11.93
C PRO A 64 12.41 16.50 -11.50
N ASN A 65 11.44 16.92 -12.30
CA ASN A 65 10.03 16.90 -11.96
C ASN A 65 9.29 15.77 -12.69
N SER A 66 8.13 15.42 -12.16
CA SER A 66 7.23 14.47 -12.83
C SER A 66 5.78 14.87 -12.57
N ILE A 67 4.91 14.45 -13.47
CA ILE A 67 3.47 14.56 -13.33
C ILE A 67 2.84 13.23 -13.70
N ASN A 68 1.73 12.89 -13.05
CA ASN A 68 1.00 11.67 -13.39
C ASN A 68 -0.51 11.92 -13.41
N SER A 69 -1.18 11.06 -14.16
CA SER A 69 -2.64 10.97 -14.18
C SER A 69 -3.01 9.48 -14.12
N SER A 70 -2.61 8.81 -13.04
CA SER A 70 -2.76 7.36 -12.92
C SER A 70 -4.23 6.91 -12.89
N GLY A 71 -5.12 7.67 -12.24
CA GLY A 71 -6.53 7.38 -12.24
C GLY A 71 -6.94 6.31 -11.22
N LEU A 72 -6.20 6.20 -10.12
CA LEU A 72 -6.46 5.24 -9.05
C LEU A 72 -6.50 3.77 -9.53
N PRO A 73 -5.49 3.27 -10.27
CA PRO A 73 -5.48 1.85 -10.64
C PRO A 73 -5.34 0.99 -9.38
N ASN A 74 -6.20 0.01 -9.22
CA ASN A 74 -6.16 -0.90 -8.07
C ASN A 74 -7.00 -2.15 -8.36
N GLU A 75 -6.80 -3.18 -7.54
CA GLU A 75 -7.44 -4.48 -7.70
C GLU A 75 -8.82 -4.59 -7.03
N GLY A 76 -9.31 -3.50 -6.43
CA GLY A 76 -10.58 -3.49 -5.70
C GLY A 76 -10.42 -3.87 -4.23
N ILE A 77 -11.36 -3.42 -3.41
CA ILE A 77 -11.25 -3.58 -1.95
C ILE A 77 -11.24 -5.04 -1.51
N ASP A 78 -12.01 -5.90 -2.16
CA ASP A 78 -12.08 -7.31 -1.77
C ASP A 78 -10.74 -8.02 -1.91
N TYR A 79 -9.99 -7.67 -2.95
CA TYR A 79 -8.63 -8.20 -3.15
C TYR A 79 -7.72 -7.86 -1.97
N TYR A 80 -7.73 -6.62 -1.53
CA TYR A 80 -6.85 -6.18 -0.42
C TYR A 80 -7.32 -6.70 0.93
N LEU A 81 -8.61 -6.83 1.16
CA LEU A 81 -9.13 -7.43 2.39
C LEU A 81 -8.70 -8.89 2.51
N GLU A 82 -8.78 -9.64 1.42
CA GLU A 82 -8.30 -11.03 1.41
C GLU A 82 -6.79 -11.11 1.65
N ALA A 83 -6.03 -10.25 0.97
CA ALA A 83 -4.58 -10.19 1.17
C ALA A 83 -4.22 -9.88 2.63
N LEU A 84 -4.88 -8.89 3.24
CA LEU A 84 -4.64 -8.52 4.62
C LEU A 84 -4.98 -9.66 5.58
N ALA A 85 -6.10 -10.36 5.35
CA ALA A 85 -6.48 -11.49 6.18
C ALA A 85 -5.40 -12.59 6.15
N ASN A 86 -4.82 -12.86 4.98
CA ASN A 86 -3.75 -13.83 4.82
C ASN A 86 -2.46 -13.38 5.52
N PHE A 87 -2.09 -12.11 5.42
CA PHE A 87 -0.91 -11.58 6.10
C PHE A 87 -1.09 -11.57 7.61
N GLU A 88 -2.27 -11.24 8.12
CA GLU A 88 -2.56 -11.32 9.55
C GLU A 88 -2.45 -12.75 10.09
N ALA A 89 -2.91 -13.74 9.31
CA ALA A 89 -2.82 -15.15 9.69
C ALA A 89 -1.38 -15.62 9.81
N THR A 90 -0.48 -15.15 8.93
CA THR A 90 0.94 -15.51 8.93
C THR A 90 1.81 -14.63 9.81
N HIS A 91 1.31 -13.44 10.19
CA HIS A 91 2.04 -12.46 11.01
C HIS A 91 1.11 -11.90 12.09
N PRO A 92 0.67 -12.73 13.07
CA PRO A 92 -0.40 -12.34 14.00
C PRO A 92 -0.06 -11.17 14.93
N ASN A 93 1.24 -10.83 15.05
CA ASN A 93 1.68 -9.73 15.91
C ASN A 93 2.01 -8.45 15.14
N ARG A 94 1.67 -8.40 13.85
CA ARG A 94 1.93 -7.20 13.01
C ARG A 94 0.61 -6.57 12.60
N ALA A 95 0.58 -5.25 12.64
CA ALA A 95 -0.53 -4.45 12.11
C ALA A 95 -0.16 -3.95 10.71
N PHE A 96 -1.15 -3.91 9.82
CA PHE A 96 -1.00 -3.41 8.44
C PHE A 96 -2.09 -2.37 8.17
N PHE A 97 -1.87 -1.54 7.15
CA PHE A 97 -2.79 -0.46 6.81
C PHE A 97 -3.46 -0.73 5.46
N LEU A 98 -4.74 -0.44 5.41
CA LEU A 98 -5.54 -0.47 4.18
C LEU A 98 -5.92 0.97 3.83
N SER A 99 -5.52 1.43 2.64
CA SER A 99 -5.94 2.73 2.12
C SER A 99 -7.20 2.56 1.29
N VAL A 100 -8.21 3.36 1.58
CA VAL A 100 -9.51 3.28 0.86
C VAL A 100 -9.98 4.65 0.46
N THR A 101 -10.75 4.69 -0.62
CA THR A 101 -11.45 5.89 -1.06
C THR A 101 -12.78 5.53 -1.69
N GLU A 102 -13.70 6.47 -1.63
CA GLU A 102 -14.98 6.38 -2.31
C GLU A 102 -14.99 7.36 -3.47
N LEU A 103 -15.54 6.92 -4.59
CA LEU A 103 -15.74 7.78 -5.76
C LEU A 103 -17.18 8.26 -5.78
N ALA A 104 -17.33 9.57 -5.80
CA ALA A 104 -18.65 10.20 -5.86
C ALA A 104 -19.27 10.03 -7.23
#